data_7f2db90699d502a045bf14f63c915b44
#
_entry.id   7f2db90699d502a045bf14f63c915b44
#
_cell.length_a   1.000
_cell.length_b   1.000
_cell.length_c   1.000
_cell.angle_alpha   90.00
_cell.angle_beta   90.00
_cell.angle_gamma   90.00
#
_symmetry.space_group_name_H-M   'P 1'
#
loop_
_entity.id
_entity.type
_entity.pdbx_description
1 polymer ?
#
loop_
_entity_poly.entity_id
_entity_poly.type
_entity_poly.pdbx_seq_one_letter_code
_entity_poly.pdbx_strand_id
1 'polypeptide(L)'
;KNLQIFHTMGNHDNDFQTRSDYDAAVKYVDQICPTYYSFNIGKVHYVVMDDIDCSSYDGSTSRNYVKSLSAEQLDWLAKDLSHVDKTTPVVVAMHAQVFYPTTSGFKIDHDPVNTQRLFDILDGYTVRFVTGHTHKLFNVTPDAPIVDGHNFREYNSGSVCASWWWSGNLTPGIHIG
;
A
#
# COMPACT_ATOMS: atom_id res chain seq x y z
N LYS A 1 -25.38 -10.63 -9.92
CA LYS A 1 -24.08 -11.28 -9.61
C LYS A 1 -23.45 -10.50 -8.48
N ASN A 2 -23.12 -11.15 -7.39
CA ASN A 2 -22.41 -10.52 -6.28
C ASN A 2 -20.94 -10.39 -6.69
N LEU A 3 -20.42 -9.17 -6.68
CA LEU A 3 -19.00 -8.89 -6.86
C LEU A 3 -18.34 -9.01 -5.48
N GLN A 4 -17.27 -9.77 -5.38
CA GLN A 4 -16.45 -9.79 -4.19
C GLN A 4 -15.52 -8.57 -4.22
N ILE A 5 -15.49 -7.81 -3.12
CA ILE A 5 -14.68 -6.60 -2.98
C ILE A 5 -13.73 -6.82 -1.81
N PHE A 6 -12.46 -6.46 -2.01
CA PHE A 6 -11.42 -6.44 -0.99
C PHE A 6 -11.02 -4.99 -0.75
N HIS A 7 -10.93 -4.59 0.50
CA HIS A 7 -10.71 -3.20 0.88
C HIS A 7 -9.29 -3.00 1.42
N THR A 8 -8.71 -1.87 1.08
CA THR A 8 -7.44 -1.38 1.64
C THR A 8 -7.74 -0.09 2.37
N MET A 9 -7.35 0.00 3.63
CA MET A 9 -7.51 1.21 4.44
C MET A 9 -6.56 2.31 3.96
N GLY A 10 -7.01 3.56 3.99
CA GLY A 10 -6.21 4.72 3.62
C GLY A 10 -6.18 5.80 4.71
N ASN A 11 -5.38 6.84 4.49
CA ASN A 11 -5.19 7.91 5.47
C ASN A 11 -6.47 8.67 5.82
N HIS A 12 -7.47 8.69 4.94
CA HIS A 12 -8.76 9.34 5.20
C HIS A 12 -9.77 8.45 5.94
N ASP A 13 -9.47 7.17 6.11
CA ASP A 13 -10.31 6.24 6.88
C ASP A 13 -9.97 6.27 8.37
N ASN A 14 -8.88 6.93 8.74
CA ASN A 14 -8.39 7.06 10.11
C ASN A 14 -9.02 8.25 10.85
N ASP A 15 -9.35 8.05 12.11
CA ASP A 15 -9.86 9.11 13.00
C ASP A 15 -8.69 9.90 13.62
N PHE A 16 -8.39 11.06 13.06
CA PHE A 16 -7.28 11.90 13.50
C PHE A 16 -7.50 12.56 14.89
N GLN A 17 -8.67 12.41 15.49
CA GLN A 17 -8.96 12.90 16.83
C GLN A 17 -8.49 11.95 17.94
N THR A 18 -8.02 10.78 17.57
CA THR A 18 -7.42 9.81 18.49
C THR A 18 -5.90 10.01 18.58
N ARG A 19 -5.26 9.34 19.55
CA ARG A 19 -3.82 9.44 19.77
C ARG A 19 -3.08 8.12 19.67
N SER A 20 -3.70 7.14 19.07
CA SER A 20 -3.06 5.87 18.78
C SER A 20 -3.46 5.41 17.40
N ASP A 21 -2.57 4.71 16.75
CA ASP A 21 -2.79 4.11 15.44
C ASP A 21 -3.96 3.12 15.50
N TYR A 22 -3.99 2.28 16.52
CA TYR A 22 -5.06 1.32 16.74
C TYR A 22 -6.45 1.99 16.88
N ASP A 23 -6.55 3.04 17.73
CA ASP A 23 -7.83 3.71 17.94
C ASP A 23 -8.29 4.49 16.71
N ALA A 24 -7.35 4.99 15.91
CA ALA A 24 -7.66 5.67 14.66
C ALA A 24 -8.36 4.74 13.66
N ALA A 25 -8.05 3.46 13.67
CA ALA A 25 -8.59 2.45 12.77
C ALA A 25 -9.92 1.80 13.25
N VAL A 26 -10.32 1.99 14.50
CA VAL A 26 -11.48 1.26 15.09
C VAL A 26 -12.73 1.37 14.25
N LYS A 27 -13.08 2.57 13.77
CA LYS A 27 -14.29 2.77 12.97
C LYS A 27 -14.26 2.01 11.65
N TYR A 28 -13.10 1.94 11.03
CA TYR A 28 -12.90 1.17 9.81
C TYR A 28 -13.05 -0.34 10.07
N VAL A 29 -12.41 -0.84 11.11
CA VAL A 29 -12.47 -2.27 11.48
C VAL A 29 -13.90 -2.70 11.82
N ASP A 30 -14.63 -1.88 12.55
CA ASP A 30 -16.01 -2.18 12.96
C ASP A 30 -16.99 -2.24 11.79
N GLN A 31 -16.73 -1.46 10.72
CA GLN A 31 -17.72 -1.28 9.65
C GLN A 31 -17.34 -1.98 8.35
N ILE A 32 -16.05 -2.26 8.12
CA ILE A 32 -15.57 -2.74 6.83
C ILE A 32 -14.84 -4.08 6.97
N CYS A 33 -13.60 -4.09 7.47
CA CYS A 33 -12.78 -5.30 7.59
C CYS A 33 -11.52 -5.01 8.43
N PRO A 34 -10.72 -6.05 8.78
CA PRO A 34 -9.39 -5.84 9.35
C PRO A 34 -8.52 -4.93 8.47
N THR A 35 -7.58 -4.21 9.08
CA THR A 35 -6.70 -3.29 8.34
C THR A 35 -5.65 -4.02 7.52
N TYR A 36 -5.26 -5.23 7.93
CA TYR A 36 -4.39 -6.10 7.14
C TYR A 36 -4.86 -7.56 7.20
N TYR A 37 -4.70 -8.27 6.08
CA TYR A 37 -5.11 -9.67 5.91
C TYR A 37 -4.55 -10.25 4.61
N SER A 38 -4.67 -11.57 4.43
CA SER A 38 -4.29 -12.25 3.19
C SER A 38 -5.36 -13.22 2.71
N PHE A 39 -5.31 -13.56 1.43
CA PHE A 39 -6.19 -14.54 0.80
C PHE A 39 -5.59 -15.04 -0.51
N ASN A 40 -6.13 -16.15 -1.01
CA ASN A 40 -5.71 -16.71 -2.30
C ASN A 40 -6.84 -16.63 -3.33
N ILE A 41 -6.52 -16.20 -4.54
CA ILE A 41 -7.41 -16.34 -5.70
C ILE A 41 -6.64 -17.08 -6.79
N GLY A 42 -7.12 -18.26 -7.12
CA GLY A 42 -6.42 -19.14 -8.07
C GLY A 42 -5.02 -19.50 -7.58
N LYS A 43 -4.01 -19.12 -8.33
CA LYS A 43 -2.60 -19.39 -8.03
C LYS A 43 -1.83 -18.16 -7.55
N VAL A 44 -2.52 -17.14 -7.12
CA VAL A 44 -1.92 -15.87 -6.66
C VAL A 44 -2.26 -15.69 -5.19
N HIS A 45 -1.26 -15.32 -4.41
CA HIS A 45 -1.40 -14.93 -3.01
C HIS A 45 -1.55 -13.41 -2.93
N TYR A 46 -2.60 -12.96 -2.28
CA TYR A 46 -2.90 -11.53 -2.08
C TYR A 46 -2.71 -11.18 -0.62
N VAL A 47 -2.03 -10.07 -0.39
CA VAL A 47 -1.80 -9.49 0.93
C VAL A 47 -2.30 -8.06 0.89
N VAL A 48 -3.15 -7.70 1.84
CA VAL A 48 -3.55 -6.31 2.10
C VAL A 48 -2.84 -5.85 3.36
N MET A 49 -2.24 -4.68 3.33
CA MET A 49 -1.51 -4.12 4.47
C MET A 49 -1.93 -2.68 4.73
N ASP A 50 -1.85 -2.27 5.99
CA ASP A 50 -2.08 -0.91 6.44
C ASP A 50 -0.72 -0.20 6.56
N ASP A 51 -0.49 0.73 5.66
CA ASP A 51 0.77 1.45 5.53
C ASP A 51 0.68 2.92 5.98
N ILE A 52 -0.34 3.25 6.77
CA ILE A 52 -0.56 4.61 7.32
C ILE A 52 -0.47 4.56 8.85
N ASP A 53 0.70 4.86 9.36
CA ASP A 53 0.94 4.98 10.81
C ASP A 53 0.43 6.32 11.34
N CYS A 54 -0.61 6.26 12.16
CA CYS A 54 -1.30 7.40 12.76
C CYS A 54 -0.86 7.66 14.21
N SER A 55 0.20 7.07 14.71
CA SER A 55 0.68 7.23 16.10
C SER A 55 1.02 8.68 16.46
N SER A 56 1.26 9.54 15.47
CA SER A 56 1.50 10.98 15.64
C SER A 56 0.23 11.83 15.63
N TYR A 57 -0.95 11.26 15.56
CA TYR A 57 -2.20 12.01 15.60
C TYR A 57 -2.40 12.69 16.96
N ASP A 58 -2.84 13.94 16.92
CA ASP A 58 -3.04 14.79 18.10
C ASP A 58 -4.38 15.56 18.09
N GLY A 59 -5.22 15.28 17.10
CA GLY A 59 -6.48 15.97 16.87
C GLY A 59 -6.38 17.25 16.06
N SER A 60 -5.18 17.70 15.72
CA SER A 60 -5.00 18.98 15.00
C SER A 60 -5.20 18.84 13.49
N THR A 61 -4.80 17.73 12.91
CA THR A 61 -4.86 17.50 11.45
C THR A 61 -4.84 16.01 11.10
N SER A 62 -5.58 15.66 10.05
CA SER A 62 -5.54 14.32 9.44
C SER A 62 -4.30 14.07 8.56
N ARG A 63 -3.35 14.99 8.53
CA ARG A 63 -2.13 14.87 7.72
C ARG A 63 -0.90 14.50 8.52
N ASN A 64 -1.04 14.34 9.83
CA ASN A 64 0.05 14.06 10.75
C ASN A 64 0.25 12.53 10.90
N TYR A 65 0.46 11.84 9.80
CA TYR A 65 0.75 10.41 9.73
C TYR A 65 2.09 10.16 9.05
N VAL A 66 2.61 8.95 9.23
CA VAL A 66 3.81 8.46 8.55
C VAL A 66 3.43 7.30 7.65
N LYS A 67 3.99 7.23 6.45
CA LYS A 67 3.87 6.04 5.60
C LYS A 67 4.85 4.99 6.08
N SER A 68 4.33 4.02 6.80
CA SER A 68 5.13 2.98 7.45
C SER A 68 4.27 1.75 7.75
N LEU A 69 4.89 0.59 7.76
CA LEU A 69 4.30 -0.64 8.24
C LEU A 69 4.75 -0.90 9.68
N SER A 70 3.84 -1.32 10.54
CA SER A 70 4.22 -1.66 11.91
C SER A 70 5.08 -2.94 11.96
N ALA A 71 5.84 -3.08 13.04
CA ALA A 71 6.66 -4.28 13.25
C ALA A 71 5.79 -5.54 13.33
N GLU A 72 4.62 -5.42 13.95
CA GLU A 72 3.63 -6.51 14.09
C GLU A 72 3.11 -6.98 12.74
N GLN A 73 2.80 -6.05 11.83
CA GLN A 73 2.37 -6.39 10.48
C GLN A 73 3.49 -7.10 9.70
N LEU A 74 4.73 -6.66 9.84
CA LEU A 74 5.88 -7.28 9.18
C LEU A 74 6.17 -8.68 9.75
N ASP A 75 6.04 -8.88 11.07
CA ASP A 75 6.14 -10.21 11.69
C ASP A 75 5.03 -11.13 11.20
N TRP A 76 3.80 -10.63 11.13
CA TRP A 76 2.67 -11.36 10.59
C TRP A 76 2.90 -11.74 9.12
N LEU A 77 3.36 -10.80 8.28
CA LEU A 77 3.64 -11.06 6.86
C LEU A 77 4.71 -12.14 6.68
N ALA A 78 5.79 -12.07 7.47
CA ALA A 78 6.85 -13.07 7.42
C ALA A 78 6.32 -14.47 7.76
N LYS A 79 5.43 -14.56 8.75
CA LYS A 79 4.78 -15.82 9.12
C LYS A 79 3.80 -16.30 8.06
N ASP A 80 2.98 -15.43 7.51
CA ASP A 80 2.02 -15.74 6.44
C ASP A 80 2.76 -16.31 5.22
N LEU A 81 3.76 -15.60 4.73
CA LEU A 81 4.56 -16.01 3.59
C LEU A 81 5.40 -17.28 3.84
N SER A 82 5.68 -17.65 5.10
CA SER A 82 6.35 -18.91 5.39
C SER A 82 5.56 -20.15 4.98
N HIS A 83 4.26 -19.98 4.71
CA HIS A 83 3.35 -21.02 4.21
C HIS A 83 3.09 -20.91 2.70
N VAL A 84 3.71 -19.96 2.02
CA VAL A 84 3.53 -19.70 0.58
C VAL A 84 4.78 -20.11 -0.18
N ASP A 85 4.62 -20.94 -1.21
CA ASP A 85 5.73 -21.36 -2.06
C ASP A 85 6.33 -20.14 -2.79
N LYS A 86 7.68 -20.07 -2.88
CA LYS A 86 8.37 -18.96 -3.56
C LYS A 86 8.03 -18.81 -5.04
N THR A 87 7.50 -19.85 -5.67
CA THR A 87 7.01 -19.79 -7.06
C THR A 87 5.63 -19.15 -7.19
N THR A 88 4.92 -18.96 -6.07
CA THR A 88 3.61 -18.30 -6.05
C THR A 88 3.78 -16.80 -6.22
N PRO A 89 3.14 -16.19 -7.24
CA PRO A 89 3.11 -14.74 -7.35
C PRO A 89 2.40 -14.10 -6.15
N VAL A 90 2.95 -13.02 -5.63
CA VAL A 90 2.40 -12.26 -4.51
C VAL A 90 1.95 -10.89 -4.98
N VAL A 91 0.72 -10.52 -4.64
CA VAL A 91 0.19 -9.15 -4.82
C VAL A 91 0.07 -8.51 -3.45
N VAL A 92 0.75 -7.40 -3.24
CA VAL A 92 0.68 -6.62 -1.99
C VAL A 92 -0.10 -5.34 -2.29
N ALA A 93 -1.28 -5.22 -1.70
CA ALA A 93 -2.12 -4.03 -1.81
C ALA A 93 -1.93 -3.14 -0.57
N MET A 94 -1.59 -1.88 -0.79
CA MET A 94 -1.42 -0.86 0.24
C MET A 94 -2.03 0.45 -0.25
N HIS A 95 -2.31 1.37 0.67
CA HIS A 95 -2.85 2.67 0.27
C HIS A 95 -1.79 3.57 -0.34
N ALA A 96 -0.69 3.79 0.34
CA ALA A 96 0.37 4.66 -0.15
C ALA A 96 1.38 3.89 -1.02
N GLN A 97 1.97 4.60 -1.95
CA GLN A 97 2.99 4.07 -2.83
C GLN A 97 4.30 3.80 -2.08
N VAL A 98 4.96 2.70 -2.41
CA VAL A 98 6.30 2.37 -1.88
C VAL A 98 7.37 3.26 -2.52
N PHE A 99 7.24 3.47 -3.83
CA PHE A 99 8.19 4.27 -4.61
C PHE A 99 7.53 5.54 -5.12
N TYR A 100 8.26 6.63 -5.13
CA TYR A 100 7.79 7.91 -5.64
C TYR A 100 8.67 8.38 -6.81
N PRO A 101 8.09 8.77 -7.96
CA PRO A 101 8.85 9.24 -9.11
C PRO A 101 9.53 10.58 -8.82
N THR A 102 10.77 10.68 -9.25
CA THR A 102 11.61 11.88 -9.18
C THR A 102 12.11 12.24 -10.57
N THR A 103 12.83 13.34 -10.70
CA THR A 103 13.44 13.74 -11.98
C THR A 103 14.56 12.80 -12.43
N SER A 104 15.14 12.01 -11.53
CA SER A 104 16.24 11.10 -11.79
C SER A 104 15.89 9.62 -11.66
N GLY A 105 14.59 9.29 -11.56
CA GLY A 105 14.11 7.91 -11.37
C GLY A 105 13.10 7.81 -10.23
N PHE A 106 13.33 6.95 -9.27
CA PHE A 106 12.44 6.74 -8.13
C PHE A 106 13.19 6.87 -6.81
N LYS A 107 12.46 7.18 -5.73
CA LYS A 107 12.91 7.09 -4.34
C LYS A 107 11.95 6.24 -3.53
N ILE A 108 12.41 5.67 -2.43
CA ILE A 108 11.53 5.08 -1.41
C ILE A 108 10.76 6.21 -0.74
N ASP A 109 9.44 6.01 -0.59
CA ASP A 109 8.52 7.02 -0.04
C ASP A 109 7.84 6.59 1.27
N HIS A 110 8.21 5.45 1.78
CA HIS A 110 7.87 4.93 3.09
C HIS A 110 9.05 5.07 4.07
N ASP A 111 8.80 4.79 5.34
CA ASP A 111 9.87 4.64 6.32
C ASP A 111 10.94 3.67 5.80
N PRO A 112 12.21 4.09 5.69
CA PRO A 112 13.21 3.30 4.99
C PRO A 112 13.60 2.02 5.75
N VAL A 113 13.51 2.00 7.08
CA VAL A 113 13.88 0.83 7.90
C VAL A 113 12.85 -0.28 7.72
N ASN A 114 11.58 0.06 7.83
CA ASN A 114 10.49 -0.89 7.66
C ASN A 114 10.33 -1.32 6.21
N THR A 115 10.63 -0.45 5.25
CA THR A 115 10.65 -0.81 3.82
C THR A 115 11.75 -1.82 3.51
N GLN A 116 12.95 -1.65 4.06
CA GLN A 116 14.01 -2.65 3.88
C GLN A 116 13.58 -4.00 4.44
N ARG A 117 13.00 -4.03 5.63
CA ARG A 117 12.48 -5.26 6.23
C ARG A 117 11.38 -5.90 5.37
N LEU A 118 10.47 -5.09 4.80
CA LEU A 118 9.46 -5.57 3.86
C LEU A 118 10.12 -6.24 2.65
N PHE A 119 11.16 -5.64 2.08
CA PHE A 119 11.87 -6.20 0.94
C PHE A 119 12.58 -7.51 1.28
N ASP A 120 13.21 -7.60 2.47
CA ASP A 120 13.85 -8.82 2.95
C ASP A 120 12.84 -9.97 3.10
N ILE A 121 11.64 -9.69 3.60
CA ILE A 121 10.55 -10.68 3.72
C ILE A 121 10.07 -11.15 2.35
N LEU A 122 9.94 -10.22 1.41
CA LEU A 122 9.46 -10.48 0.06
C LEU A 122 10.54 -11.04 -0.88
N ASP A 123 11.78 -11.12 -0.41
CA ASP A 123 12.88 -11.61 -1.24
C ASP A 123 12.63 -13.00 -1.81
N GLY A 124 12.99 -13.19 -3.06
CA GLY A 124 12.76 -14.43 -3.81
C GLY A 124 11.34 -14.65 -4.33
N TYR A 125 10.36 -13.78 -4.01
CA TYR A 125 9.04 -13.81 -4.62
C TYR A 125 8.95 -12.92 -5.86
N THR A 126 8.00 -13.24 -6.73
CA THR A 126 7.53 -12.32 -7.78
C THR A 126 6.43 -11.46 -7.20
N VAL A 127 6.73 -10.17 -6.94
CA VAL A 127 5.84 -9.26 -6.21
C VAL A 127 5.26 -8.19 -7.11
N ARG A 128 3.97 -7.90 -6.90
CA ARG A 128 3.25 -6.79 -7.50
C ARG A 128 2.63 -5.94 -6.39
N PHE A 129 3.16 -4.74 -6.18
CA PHE A 129 2.53 -3.73 -5.34
C PHE A 129 1.40 -3.05 -6.12
N VAL A 130 0.24 -2.90 -5.50
CA VAL A 130 -0.91 -2.14 -6.01
C VAL A 130 -1.21 -1.05 -5.01
N THR A 131 -1.03 0.19 -5.41
CA THR A 131 -1.03 1.35 -4.51
C THR A 131 -1.78 2.54 -5.11
N GLY A 132 -1.94 3.61 -4.34
CA GLY A 132 -2.63 4.83 -4.75
C GLY A 132 -2.07 6.08 -4.08
N HIS A 133 -2.89 6.77 -3.30
CA HIS A 133 -2.57 7.90 -2.43
C HIS A 133 -2.11 9.19 -3.14
N THR A 134 -1.16 9.12 -4.04
CA THR A 134 -0.60 10.29 -4.73
C THR A 134 -1.54 10.89 -5.76
N HIS A 135 -2.62 10.19 -6.11
CA HIS A 135 -3.53 10.55 -7.20
C HIS A 135 -2.83 10.67 -8.57
N LYS A 136 -1.68 10.05 -8.72
CA LYS A 136 -0.90 10.02 -9.97
C LYS A 136 -0.83 8.60 -10.49
N LEU A 137 -0.85 8.45 -11.80
CA LEU A 137 -0.62 7.16 -12.43
C LEU A 137 0.87 7.00 -12.75
N PHE A 138 1.49 5.97 -12.22
CA PHE A 138 2.84 5.57 -12.59
C PHE A 138 3.09 4.08 -12.30
N ASN A 139 4.11 3.54 -12.93
CA ASN A 139 4.53 2.16 -12.71
C ASN A 139 6.04 2.11 -12.42
N VAL A 140 6.43 1.23 -11.51
CA VAL A 140 7.81 0.83 -11.29
C VAL A 140 8.00 -0.56 -11.86
N THR A 141 9.01 -0.75 -12.69
CA THR A 141 9.33 -2.02 -13.35
C THR A 141 10.55 -2.68 -12.72
N PRO A 142 10.76 -4.00 -12.86
CA PRO A 142 11.88 -4.71 -12.21
C PRO A 142 13.26 -4.28 -12.68
N ASP A 143 13.35 -3.59 -13.80
CA ASP A 143 14.60 -3.01 -14.33
C ASP A 143 14.91 -1.62 -13.74
N ALA A 144 14.04 -1.05 -12.93
CA ALA A 144 14.33 0.19 -12.23
C ALA A 144 15.42 -0.04 -11.17
N PRO A 145 16.48 0.79 -11.10
CA PRO A 145 17.59 0.57 -10.17
C PRO A 145 17.18 0.49 -8.70
N ILE A 146 16.07 1.13 -8.32
CA ILE A 146 15.58 1.13 -6.95
C ILE A 146 15.06 -0.25 -6.48
N VAL A 147 14.77 -1.17 -7.39
CA VAL A 147 14.34 -2.54 -7.10
C VAL A 147 15.36 -3.58 -7.52
N ASP A 148 16.63 -3.15 -7.75
CA ASP A 148 17.70 -4.03 -8.16
C ASP A 148 17.82 -5.24 -7.20
N GLY A 149 18.00 -6.43 -7.79
CA GLY A 149 18.04 -7.69 -7.04
C GLY A 149 16.67 -8.29 -6.72
N HIS A 150 15.56 -7.60 -6.95
CA HIS A 150 14.21 -8.06 -6.64
C HIS A 150 13.31 -8.11 -7.89
N ASN A 151 12.40 -9.08 -7.95
CA ASN A 151 11.36 -9.12 -8.99
C ASN A 151 10.10 -8.36 -8.53
N PHE A 152 10.27 -7.07 -8.25
CA PHE A 152 9.21 -6.19 -7.80
C PHE A 152 8.68 -5.32 -8.94
N ARG A 153 7.37 -5.07 -8.92
CA ARG A 153 6.70 -4.03 -9.72
C ARG A 153 5.76 -3.27 -8.81
N GLU A 154 5.58 -2.00 -9.10
CA GLU A 154 4.50 -1.23 -8.48
C GLU A 154 3.58 -0.64 -9.55
N TYR A 155 2.30 -0.76 -9.31
CA TYR A 155 1.24 -0.11 -10.07
C TYR A 155 0.54 0.89 -9.15
N ASN A 156 0.87 2.18 -9.32
CA ASN A 156 0.18 3.23 -8.58
C ASN A 156 -1.00 3.74 -9.42
N SER A 157 -2.20 3.63 -8.86
CA SER A 157 -3.43 4.00 -9.52
C SER A 157 -3.69 5.50 -9.42
N GLY A 158 -4.30 6.06 -10.46
CA GLY A 158 -4.84 7.42 -10.40
C GLY A 158 -6.04 7.52 -9.48
N SER A 159 -6.47 8.75 -9.22
CA SER A 159 -7.65 9.03 -8.41
C SER A 159 -8.94 8.85 -9.20
N VAL A 160 -9.93 8.25 -8.56
CA VAL A 160 -11.30 8.11 -9.06
C VAL A 160 -12.33 8.87 -8.22
N CYS A 161 -11.89 9.85 -7.42
CA CYS A 161 -12.73 10.55 -6.47
C CYS A 161 -12.98 12.01 -6.84
N ALA A 162 -14.22 12.42 -6.75
CA ALA A 162 -14.74 13.80 -6.75
C ALA A 162 -13.86 14.85 -7.47
N SER A 163 -13.37 15.85 -6.75
CA SER A 163 -12.54 16.92 -7.31
C SER A 163 -11.17 16.47 -7.84
N TRP A 164 -10.74 15.27 -7.47
CA TRP A 164 -9.51 14.66 -7.97
C TRP A 164 -9.74 13.80 -9.20
N TRP A 165 -10.99 13.49 -9.50
CA TRP A 165 -11.38 12.89 -10.77
C TRP A 165 -11.17 13.89 -11.89
N TRP A 166 -10.37 13.52 -12.85
CA TRP A 166 -10.14 14.38 -13.97
C TRP A 166 -10.65 13.76 -15.27
N SER A 167 -11.68 14.31 -15.79
CA SER A 167 -12.29 13.89 -17.07
C SER A 167 -11.86 14.75 -18.24
N GLY A 168 -11.05 15.76 -17.98
CA GLY A 168 -10.74 16.77 -18.97
C GLY A 168 -9.53 16.47 -19.77
N ASN A 169 -9.34 17.34 -20.59
CA ASN A 169 -8.32 17.42 -21.55
C ASN A 169 -7.12 18.07 -20.94
N LEU A 170 -6.10 17.62 -20.99
CA LEU A 170 -4.95 18.40 -21.02
C LEU A 170 -3.97 18.46 -19.99
N THR A 171 -4.39 18.21 -18.86
CA THR A 171 -3.34 18.00 -17.90
C THR A 171 -3.10 16.52 -17.90
N PRO A 172 -1.92 16.09 -18.19
CA PRO A 172 -1.59 14.69 -18.07
C PRO A 172 -1.94 14.31 -16.69
N GLY A 173 -2.91 13.46 -16.52
CA GLY A 173 -3.08 13.16 -15.24
C GLY A 173 -4.07 12.32 -14.89
N ILE A 174 -5.12 12.24 -14.93
CA ILE A 174 -5.93 11.33 -14.24
C ILE A 174 -6.38 10.33 -15.17
N HIS A 175 -6.01 9.23 -14.85
CA HIS A 175 -6.38 8.11 -15.61
C HIS A 175 -7.15 7.22 -14.68
N ILE A 176 -8.31 6.92 -15.05
CA ILE A 176 -8.99 5.75 -14.56
C ILE A 176 -8.11 4.60 -15.02
N GLY A 177 -7.46 3.97 -14.10
CA GLY A 177 -6.71 2.77 -14.34
C GLY A 177 -7.63 1.61 -14.66
#